data_99f753cbde5b728eec1aed973e61595b
#
_entry.id   99f753cbde5b728eec1aed973e61595b
#
_cell.length_a   1.000
_cell.length_b   1.000
_cell.length_c   1.000
_cell.angle_alpha   90.00
_cell.angle_beta   90.00
_cell.angle_gamma   90.00
#
_symmetry.space_group_name_H-M   'P 1'
#
loop_
_entity.id
_entity.type
_entity.pdbx_description
1 polymer ?
#
loop_
_entity_poly.entity_id
_entity_poly.type
_entity_poly.pdbx_seq_one_letter_code
_entity_poly.pdbx_strand_id
1 'polypeptide(L)'
;PYKRVEMWSDCLAYDWVLFCQLYGGALRIPGNIYYIPFDLATLFRLKGIDPDVHREEFAGIEGRKHNALHDAKVIKACYEKAMGGEAA
;
A
#
# COMPACT_ATOMS: atom_id res chain seq x y z
N PRO A 1 -24.64 -2.90 4.90
CA PRO A 1 -23.37 -2.54 5.52
C PRO A 1 -22.31 -2.23 4.48
N TYR A 2 -21.49 -1.26 4.77
CA TYR A 2 -20.38 -0.93 3.90
C TYR A 2 -19.17 -1.81 4.21
N LYS A 3 -18.32 -1.99 3.22
CA LYS A 3 -17.06 -2.68 3.43
C LYS A 3 -16.01 -1.70 3.94
N ARG A 4 -15.19 -2.17 4.87
CA ARG A 4 -14.06 -1.41 5.34
C ARG A 4 -12.95 -1.46 4.30
N VAL A 5 -12.38 -0.32 3.97
CA VAL A 5 -11.28 -0.20 3.03
C VAL A 5 -9.98 -0.09 3.80
N GLU A 6 -9.05 -0.98 3.54
CA GLU A 6 -7.71 -0.91 4.10
C GLU A 6 -6.79 -0.15 3.13
N MET A 7 -6.04 0.78 3.67
CA MET A 7 -5.10 1.56 2.88
C MET A 7 -3.70 1.00 3.05
N TRP A 8 -3.10 0.61 1.94
CA TRP A 8 -1.74 0.08 1.90
C TRP A 8 -0.84 1.04 1.14
N SER A 9 0.36 1.26 1.65
CA SER A 9 1.30 2.12 0.96
C SER A 9 2.72 1.59 1.10
N ASP A 10 3.61 2.08 0.26
CA ASP A 10 5.03 1.70 0.31
C ASP A 10 5.84 2.65 1.19
N CYS A 11 5.29 3.78 1.55
CA CYS A 11 5.92 4.71 2.48
C CYS A 11 4.83 5.48 3.18
N LEU A 12 4.20 4.83 4.14
CA LEU A 12 3.00 5.38 4.78
C LEU A 12 3.23 6.70 5.49
N ALA A 13 4.47 6.97 5.90
CA ALA A 13 4.77 8.22 6.58
C ALA A 13 4.50 9.45 5.70
N TYR A 14 4.57 9.29 4.38
CA TYR A 14 4.24 10.36 3.45
C TYR A 14 2.82 10.23 2.93
N ASP A 15 2.51 9.09 2.34
CA ASP A 15 1.25 8.90 1.62
C ASP A 15 0.04 8.98 2.53
N TRP A 16 0.12 8.34 3.69
CA TRP A 16 -0.99 8.34 4.63
C TRP A 16 -1.24 9.72 5.21
N VAL A 17 -0.17 10.44 5.53
CA VAL A 17 -0.29 11.79 6.08
C VAL A 17 -0.95 12.71 5.05
N LEU A 18 -0.51 12.65 3.80
CA LEU A 18 -1.10 13.47 2.74
C LEU A 18 -2.57 13.11 2.50
N PHE A 19 -2.88 11.81 2.50
CA PHE A 19 -4.27 11.37 2.35
C PHE A 19 -5.15 11.96 3.44
N CYS A 20 -4.71 11.85 4.70
CA CYS A 20 -5.49 12.37 5.82
C CYS A 20 -5.67 13.89 5.71
N GLN A 21 -4.66 14.60 5.24
CA GLN A 21 -4.74 16.05 5.12
C GLN A 21 -5.78 16.52 4.11
N LEU A 22 -6.12 15.68 3.13
CA LEU A 22 -7.20 16.01 2.20
C LEU A 22 -8.53 16.22 2.92
N TYR A 23 -8.69 15.62 4.08
CA TYR A 23 -9.92 15.68 4.87
C TYR A 23 -9.77 16.57 6.11
N GLY A 24 -8.62 17.21 6.27
CA GLY A 24 -8.37 18.08 7.41
C GLY A 24 -7.74 17.39 8.61
N GLY A 25 -7.32 16.15 8.46
CA GLY A 25 -6.63 15.41 9.51
C GLY A 25 -7.14 13.99 9.64
N ALA A 26 -6.39 13.19 10.40
CA ALA A 26 -6.67 11.76 10.55
C ALA A 26 -8.03 11.46 11.17
N LEU A 27 -8.57 12.37 11.94
CA LEU A 27 -9.87 12.17 12.59
C LEU A 27 -11.05 12.49 11.68
N ARG A 28 -10.79 12.98 10.48
CA ARG A 28 -11.84 13.44 9.54
C ARG A 28 -11.94 12.62 8.28
N ILE A 29 -11.19 11.53 8.19
CA ILE A 29 -11.25 10.67 7.01
C ILE A 29 -12.61 9.96 6.94
N PRO A 30 -13.03 9.53 5.73
CA PRO A 30 -14.32 8.82 5.59
C PRO A 30 -14.40 7.59 6.48
N GLY A 31 -15.59 7.36 7.03
CA GLY A 31 -15.78 6.29 8.02
C GLY A 31 -15.60 4.88 7.47
N ASN A 32 -15.68 4.69 6.15
CA ASN A 32 -15.46 3.39 5.54
C ASN A 32 -13.98 3.09 5.29
N ILE A 33 -13.09 4.05 5.54
CA ILE A 33 -11.65 3.83 5.46
C ILE A 33 -11.16 3.42 6.85
N TYR A 34 -10.48 2.28 6.92
CA TYR A 34 -9.92 1.86 8.20
C TYR A 34 -8.84 2.86 8.62
N TYR A 35 -8.88 3.29 9.86
CA TYR A 35 -8.02 4.39 10.31
C TYR A 35 -6.55 4.00 10.49
N ILE A 36 -6.25 2.71 10.50
CA ILE A 36 -4.88 2.24 10.60
C ILE A 36 -4.36 1.91 9.21
N PRO A 37 -3.35 2.63 8.72
CA PRO A 37 -2.74 2.30 7.44
C PRO A 37 -1.76 1.13 7.60
N PHE A 38 -1.51 0.44 6.51
CA PHE A 38 -0.59 -0.68 6.49
C PHE A 38 0.58 -0.39 5.56
N ASP A 39 1.73 -0.92 5.90
CA ASP A 39 2.98 -0.65 5.22
C ASP A 39 3.50 -1.91 4.52
N LEU A 40 3.81 -1.76 3.24
CA LEU A 40 4.29 -2.86 2.42
C LEU A 40 5.64 -3.41 2.94
N ALA A 41 6.54 -2.54 3.38
CA ALA A 41 7.83 -2.98 3.89
C ALA A 41 7.68 -3.85 5.13
N THR A 42 6.74 -3.53 5.99
CA THR A 42 6.44 -4.33 7.18
C THR A 42 5.93 -5.71 6.79
N LEU A 43 5.04 -5.76 5.81
CA LEU A 43 4.54 -7.04 5.31
C LEU A 43 5.67 -7.90 4.77
N PHE A 44 6.56 -7.31 3.99
CA PHE A 44 7.72 -8.03 3.44
C PHE A 44 8.57 -8.63 4.56
N ARG A 45 8.88 -7.84 5.57
CA ARG A 45 9.67 -8.33 6.68
C ARG A 45 9.00 -9.53 7.38
N LEU A 46 7.70 -9.46 7.60
CA LEU A 46 6.98 -10.54 8.24
C LEU A 46 6.92 -11.79 7.37
N LYS A 47 7.03 -11.66 6.07
CA LYS A 47 7.02 -12.77 5.14
C LYS A 47 8.42 -13.27 4.78
N GLY A 48 9.46 -12.74 5.41
CA GLY A 48 10.84 -13.15 5.12
C GLY A 48 11.38 -12.59 3.82
N ILE A 49 10.77 -11.55 3.30
CA ILE A 49 11.23 -10.86 2.09
C ILE A 49 12.03 -9.64 2.52
N ASP A 50 13.11 -9.34 1.81
CA ASP A 50 13.90 -8.15 2.09
C ASP A 50 13.01 -6.90 1.98
N PRO A 51 12.84 -6.12 3.04
CA PRO A 51 12.00 -4.92 2.97
C PRO A 51 12.48 -3.89 1.95
N ASP A 52 13.74 -3.96 1.55
CA ASP A 52 14.33 -3.03 0.59
C ASP A 52 14.34 -3.58 -0.84
N VAL A 53 13.66 -4.69 -1.09
CA VAL A 53 13.60 -5.27 -2.44
C VAL A 53 13.00 -4.27 -3.42
N HIS A 54 13.54 -4.25 -4.63
CA HIS A 54 13.04 -3.37 -5.69
C HIS A 54 11.61 -3.76 -6.05
N ARG A 55 10.68 -2.83 -5.89
CA ARG A 55 9.25 -3.13 -5.97
C ARG A 55 8.80 -3.61 -7.34
N GLU A 56 9.25 -2.95 -8.38
CA GLU A 56 8.86 -3.31 -9.74
C GLU A 56 9.41 -4.67 -10.16
N GLU A 57 10.64 -4.97 -9.76
CA GLU A 57 11.22 -6.28 -10.02
C GLU A 57 10.46 -7.37 -9.29
N PHE A 58 10.16 -7.14 -8.01
CA PHE A 58 9.42 -8.11 -7.22
C PHE A 58 8.03 -8.35 -7.80
N ALA A 59 7.35 -7.29 -8.20
CA ALA A 59 6.00 -7.37 -8.75
C ALA A 59 5.97 -7.91 -10.18
N GLY A 60 7.08 -7.82 -10.90
CA GLY A 60 7.13 -8.20 -12.31
C GLY A 60 6.43 -7.22 -13.22
N ILE A 61 6.36 -5.96 -12.83
CA ILE A 61 5.69 -4.90 -13.58
C ILE A 61 6.72 -3.88 -14.05
N GLU A 62 6.66 -3.54 -15.33
CA GLU A 62 7.47 -2.48 -15.88
C GLU A 62 6.60 -1.27 -16.19
N GLY A 63 7.19 -0.09 -16.16
CA GLY A 63 6.46 1.11 -16.50
C GLY A 63 7.16 2.37 -16.00
N ARG A 64 6.45 3.47 -16.07
CA ARG A 64 6.98 4.77 -15.67
C ARG A 64 6.96 4.94 -14.16
N LYS A 65 8.10 5.20 -13.58
CA LYS A 65 8.19 5.60 -12.17
C LYS A 65 7.56 6.99 -12.00
N HIS A 66 7.14 7.26 -10.79
CA HIS A 66 6.54 8.54 -10.39
C HIS A 66 5.19 8.82 -11.03
N ASN A 67 4.57 7.80 -11.62
CA ASN A 67 3.19 7.87 -12.05
C ASN A 67 2.33 7.25 -10.94
N ALA A 68 1.40 8.00 -10.39
CA ALA A 68 0.63 7.54 -9.23
C ALA A 68 -0.14 6.25 -9.50
N LEU A 69 -0.75 6.13 -10.68
CA LEU A 69 -1.48 4.91 -11.02
C LEU A 69 -0.54 3.72 -11.15
N HIS A 70 0.59 3.90 -11.81
CA HIS A 70 1.59 2.84 -11.95
C HIS A 70 2.09 2.41 -10.58
N ASP A 71 2.41 3.36 -9.72
CA ASP A 71 2.92 3.06 -8.37
C ASP A 71 1.88 2.30 -7.55
N ALA A 72 0.61 2.67 -7.66
CA ALA A 72 -0.46 1.97 -6.97
C ALA A 72 -0.61 0.53 -7.47
N LYS A 73 -0.47 0.31 -8.78
CA LYS A 73 -0.52 -1.04 -9.35
C LYS A 73 0.65 -1.90 -8.88
N VAL A 74 1.84 -1.30 -8.77
CA VAL A 74 3.01 -2.01 -8.26
C VAL A 74 2.79 -2.41 -6.80
N ILE A 75 2.29 -1.50 -5.98
CA ILE A 75 2.01 -1.80 -4.58
C ILE A 75 1.00 -2.93 -4.46
N LYS A 76 -0.07 -2.89 -5.24
CA LYS A 76 -1.08 -3.94 -5.22
C LYS A 76 -0.48 -5.29 -5.62
N ALA A 77 0.31 -5.33 -6.68
CA ALA A 77 0.93 -6.56 -7.15
C ALA A 77 1.93 -7.10 -6.12
N CYS A 78 2.69 -6.22 -5.48
CA CYS A 78 3.61 -6.63 -4.41
C CYS A 78 2.86 -7.23 -3.24
N TYR A 79 1.75 -6.61 -2.83
CA TYR A 79 0.91 -7.12 -1.76
C TYR A 79 0.41 -8.53 -2.08
N GLU A 80 -0.16 -8.70 -3.28
CA GLU A 80 -0.72 -9.98 -3.69
C GLU A 80 0.34 -11.08 -3.74
N LYS A 81 1.52 -10.75 -4.27
CA LYS A 81 2.62 -11.71 -4.34
C LYS A 81 3.16 -12.05 -2.96
N ALA A 82 3.32 -11.07 -2.09
CA ALA A 82 3.82 -11.28 -0.74
C ALA A 82 2.87 -12.14 0.08
N MET A 83 1.57 -12.03 -0.18
CA MET A 83 0.57 -12.88 0.47
C MET A 83 0.54 -14.30 -0.12
N GLY A 84 1.48 -14.62 -0.99
CA GLY A 84 1.64 -15.96 -1.54
C GLY A 84 0.68 -16.31 -2.66
N GLY A 85 -0.01 -15.32 -3.21
CA GLY A 85 -1.02 -15.56 -4.22
C GLY A 85 -2.29 -16.21 -3.69
N GLU A 86 -2.31 -16.63 -2.44
CA GLU A 86 -3.51 -17.23 -1.84
C GLU A 86 -4.58 -16.19 -1.58
N ALA A 87 -4.16 -14.95 -1.43
CA ALA A 87 -5.10 -13.86 -1.27
C ALA A 87 -5.88 -13.59 -2.56
N ALA A 88 -5.39 -14.12 -3.63
CA ALA A 88 -6.05 -14.01 -4.91
C ALA A 88 -7.26 -14.92 -4.97
#